data_b5c65793f1f01621bfa6769a31a5c716
#
_entry.id   b5c65793f1f01621bfa6769a31a5c716
#
_cell.length_a   1.000
_cell.length_b   1.000
_cell.length_c   1.000
_cell.angle_alpha   90.00
_cell.angle_beta   90.00
_cell.angle_gamma   90.00
#
_symmetry.space_group_name_H-M   'P 1'
#
loop_
_entity.id
_entity.type
_entity.pdbx_description
1 polymer ?
#
loop_
_entity_poly.entity_id
_entity_poly.type
_entity_poly.pdbx_seq_one_letter_code
_entity_poly.pdbx_strand_id
1 'polypeptide(L)'
;PEVSIDTDARALWGKIVYNAWKSAEPGVLFWDTITRESVPDCYADLGFQTVSTNPCGEIPLCPYDSCRLLAVNLYSYVKNPFTDHAEFDYELFAGHIAKAQRIMDDIIDLEMEKIDTIIGKIERDPETSEVKETELNLWKKIRAKTLKGRRTGLGTTAEGDMIAALGLRYGTAEATQMSVNVHRALAVAAFGSSVQMAKERGAFEVYDAERERNNPYISRLRDFAPELVAEMEKHGRRNIACLTIAPTGTTSLMTRTSSGIEPVFMPVYKRRRKINANDVETRVDYVDESGDKFEEYVVYHPKFIDWMRVNGIEVRDDYSQAEIDSLVARSPYYKATANDIDWLEKVRMQGAVQKWVDHSISVTINLPADVDVDLVNRLYLEAWKAGCKGCTIYRDGCRSGVLIAAENEKKKKDASKAEKDGLEPSSDSVAQPLMLKRPMELEADVVRFQNNKEKWIAFVGLVDGRPYEIFTGLADDEDGIFCPKSVSKGKIIKAVDDKGSKRYDFQFINKRGLKTTIEGLSDKFNPEYWNYAKLISGVLRYGMPIDQVVKLVNGLELNSHSINTWKMGVERALKKYLPSGTPANGQKCPHCGQETLIYQEGCLICTSCGNSRCG
;
A
#
# COMPACT_ATOMS: atom_id res chain seq x y z
N PRO A 1 -38.73 0.30 -6.29
CA PRO A 1 -38.89 1.18 -5.14
C PRO A 1 -37.52 1.65 -4.67
N GLU A 2 -37.36 2.99 -4.56
CA GLU A 2 -36.18 3.55 -3.89
C GLU A 2 -36.29 3.22 -2.41
N VAL A 3 -35.26 2.58 -1.88
CA VAL A 3 -35.12 2.33 -0.45
C VAL A 3 -34.29 3.46 0.13
N SER A 4 -34.89 4.33 0.94
CA SER A 4 -34.20 5.36 1.69
C SER A 4 -34.09 4.98 3.16
N ILE A 5 -32.97 5.30 3.78
CA ILE A 5 -32.71 5.08 5.21
C ILE A 5 -32.22 6.41 5.79
N ASP A 6 -32.92 6.91 6.79
CA ASP A 6 -32.48 8.08 7.55
C ASP A 6 -31.30 7.69 8.43
N THR A 7 -30.21 8.44 8.32
CA THR A 7 -28.97 8.18 9.08
C THR A 7 -28.54 9.47 9.79
N ASP A 8 -28.21 9.37 11.07
CA ASP A 8 -27.56 10.45 11.79
C ASP A 8 -26.12 10.65 11.28
N ALA A 9 -25.89 11.76 10.58
CA ALA A 9 -24.61 12.10 9.98
C ALA A 9 -23.49 12.23 11.02
N ARG A 10 -23.77 12.71 12.24
CA ARG A 10 -22.76 12.81 13.31
C ARG A 10 -22.37 11.44 13.85
N ALA A 11 -23.35 10.56 14.03
CA ALA A 11 -23.10 9.19 14.45
C ALA A 11 -22.29 8.41 13.40
N LEU A 12 -22.61 8.59 12.11
CA LEU A 12 -21.86 7.99 11.01
C LEU A 12 -20.43 8.54 10.95
N TRP A 13 -20.25 9.86 11.06
CA TRP A 13 -18.93 10.49 11.11
C TRP A 13 -18.10 9.98 12.29
N GLY A 14 -18.68 9.90 13.47
CA GLY A 14 -18.01 9.33 14.66
C GLY A 14 -17.52 7.90 14.44
N LYS A 15 -18.30 7.06 13.74
CA LYS A 15 -17.87 5.70 13.36
C LYS A 15 -16.69 5.70 12.38
N ILE A 16 -16.70 6.59 11.38
CA ILE A 16 -15.60 6.75 10.42
C ILE A 16 -14.31 7.12 11.16
N VAL A 17 -14.36 8.17 11.99
CA VAL A 17 -13.22 8.66 12.77
C VAL A 17 -12.69 7.59 13.71
N TYR A 18 -13.58 6.92 14.46
CA TYR A 18 -13.19 5.85 15.39
C TYR A 18 -12.50 4.67 14.67
N ASN A 19 -13.04 4.23 13.52
CA ASN A 19 -12.44 3.14 12.75
C ASN A 19 -11.10 3.54 12.14
N ALA A 20 -10.96 4.75 11.64
CA ALA A 20 -9.68 5.28 11.15
C ALA A 20 -8.63 5.30 12.26
N TRP A 21 -8.99 5.75 13.46
CA TRP A 21 -8.12 5.72 14.65
C TRP A 21 -7.74 4.29 15.05
N LYS A 22 -8.72 3.36 15.05
CA LYS A 22 -8.54 1.98 15.51
C LYS A 22 -7.73 1.12 14.55
N SER A 23 -7.96 1.25 13.23
CA SER A 23 -7.46 0.33 12.21
C SER A 23 -6.83 1.00 10.98
N ALA A 24 -6.65 2.33 10.99
CA ALA A 24 -6.21 3.14 9.85
C ALA A 24 -7.15 3.05 8.62
N GLU A 25 -8.40 2.65 8.82
CA GLU A 25 -9.42 2.58 7.77
C GLU A 25 -10.79 3.01 8.31
N PRO A 26 -11.58 3.72 7.45
CA PRO A 26 -11.27 4.12 6.09
C PRO A 26 -10.40 5.38 6.03
N GLY A 27 -9.64 5.56 4.94
CA GLY A 27 -9.27 6.90 4.46
C GLY A 27 -10.53 7.61 3.95
N VAL A 28 -10.47 8.93 3.85
CA VAL A 28 -11.61 9.74 3.36
C VAL A 28 -11.26 10.44 2.08
N LEU A 29 -12.25 10.53 1.18
CA LEU A 29 -12.21 11.34 -0.04
C LEU A 29 -13.29 12.42 0.08
N PHE A 30 -12.90 13.67 -0.16
CA PHE A 30 -13.81 14.81 -0.17
C PHE A 30 -14.35 14.99 -1.59
N TRP A 31 -15.42 14.25 -1.91
CA TRP A 31 -15.90 14.07 -3.26
C TRP A 31 -16.31 15.38 -3.93
N ASP A 32 -16.97 16.27 -3.21
CA ASP A 32 -17.36 17.59 -3.73
C ASP A 32 -16.12 18.43 -4.09
N THR A 33 -15.06 18.33 -3.29
CA THR A 33 -13.79 19.01 -3.60
C THR A 33 -13.13 18.39 -4.83
N ILE A 34 -13.12 17.05 -4.93
CA ILE A 34 -12.59 16.35 -6.09
C ILE A 34 -13.27 16.83 -7.37
N THR A 35 -14.60 16.75 -7.44
CA THR A 35 -15.37 17.06 -8.67
C THR A 35 -15.33 18.55 -8.99
N ARG A 36 -15.44 19.43 -8.00
CA ARG A 36 -15.37 20.87 -8.19
C ARG A 36 -14.04 21.35 -8.75
N GLU A 37 -12.93 20.78 -8.27
CA GLU A 37 -11.56 21.19 -8.65
C GLU A 37 -11.02 20.42 -9.87
N SER A 38 -11.71 19.34 -10.27
CA SER A 38 -11.29 18.49 -11.38
C SER A 38 -11.49 19.20 -12.73
N VAL A 39 -10.43 19.33 -13.51
CA VAL A 39 -10.53 19.85 -14.87
C VAL A 39 -11.20 18.84 -15.81
N PRO A 40 -10.92 17.53 -15.75
CA PRO A 40 -11.65 16.53 -16.54
C PRO A 40 -13.18 16.54 -16.35
N ASP A 41 -13.69 16.87 -15.15
CA ASP A 41 -15.13 16.93 -14.91
C ASP A 41 -15.83 18.07 -15.67
N CYS A 42 -15.11 19.05 -16.22
CA CYS A 42 -15.65 20.01 -17.18
C CYS A 42 -16.18 19.33 -18.47
N TYR A 43 -15.77 18.08 -18.70
CA TYR A 43 -16.14 17.24 -19.84
C TYR A 43 -16.96 16.00 -19.40
N ALA A 44 -17.71 16.11 -18.29
CA ALA A 44 -18.49 15.01 -17.72
C ALA A 44 -19.49 14.41 -18.71
N ASP A 45 -20.20 15.24 -19.46
CA ASP A 45 -21.15 14.85 -20.51
C ASP A 45 -20.48 14.16 -21.72
N LEU A 46 -19.17 14.37 -21.91
CA LEU A 46 -18.35 13.70 -22.92
C LEU A 46 -17.66 12.43 -22.38
N GLY A 47 -18.08 11.98 -21.20
CA GLY A 47 -17.66 10.74 -20.57
C GLY A 47 -16.40 10.85 -19.70
N PHE A 48 -16.02 12.06 -19.27
CA PHE A 48 -14.89 12.28 -18.36
C PHE A 48 -15.29 12.54 -16.91
N GLN A 49 -16.57 12.29 -16.58
CA GLN A 49 -17.06 12.37 -15.20
C GLN A 49 -16.24 11.45 -14.28
N THR A 50 -15.71 12.01 -13.20
CA THR A 50 -15.03 11.25 -12.15
C THR A 50 -16.03 10.33 -11.43
N VAL A 51 -15.75 9.03 -11.39
CA VAL A 51 -16.58 8.01 -10.74
C VAL A 51 -15.86 7.22 -9.67
N SER A 52 -14.52 7.28 -9.65
CA SER A 52 -13.67 6.55 -8.71
C SER A 52 -12.30 7.22 -8.62
N THR A 53 -11.43 6.66 -7.79
CA THR A 53 -9.99 6.95 -7.80
C THR A 53 -9.20 5.67 -7.99
N ASN A 54 -7.89 5.78 -8.26
CA ASN A 54 -6.97 4.67 -8.06
C ASN A 54 -6.87 4.31 -6.55
N PRO A 55 -6.28 3.16 -6.17
CA PRO A 55 -6.25 2.70 -4.77
C PRO A 55 -5.67 3.71 -3.77
N CYS A 56 -4.65 4.48 -4.15
CA CYS A 56 -4.00 5.46 -3.28
C CYS A 56 -4.68 6.84 -3.30
N GLY A 57 -5.71 7.05 -4.12
CA GLY A 57 -6.56 8.24 -4.12
C GLY A 57 -5.98 9.47 -4.83
N GLU A 58 -4.78 9.40 -5.40
CA GLU A 58 -4.15 10.56 -6.04
C GLU A 58 -4.64 10.83 -7.46
N ILE A 59 -5.32 9.89 -8.12
CA ILE A 59 -5.89 10.10 -9.45
C ILE A 59 -7.40 9.85 -9.45
N PRO A 60 -8.22 10.90 -9.45
CA PRO A 60 -9.63 10.81 -9.79
C PRO A 60 -9.80 10.34 -11.24
N LEU A 61 -10.60 9.30 -11.47
CA LEU A 61 -10.73 8.62 -12.74
C LEU A 61 -12.17 8.56 -13.23
N CYS A 62 -12.36 8.75 -14.53
CA CYS A 62 -13.56 8.37 -15.25
C CYS A 62 -13.48 6.89 -15.71
N PRO A 63 -14.59 6.29 -16.18
CA PRO A 63 -14.57 4.92 -16.69
C PRO A 63 -13.58 4.74 -17.85
N TYR A 64 -12.88 3.61 -17.84
CA TYR A 64 -11.92 3.20 -18.88
C TYR A 64 -10.67 4.07 -18.99
N ASP A 65 -10.40 4.95 -18.02
CA ASP A 65 -9.17 5.76 -17.99
C ASP A 65 -8.06 5.07 -17.20
N SER A 66 -6.86 5.59 -17.27
CA SER A 66 -5.66 4.96 -16.74
C SER A 66 -4.81 5.92 -15.91
N CYS A 67 -4.11 5.37 -14.92
CA CYS A 67 -3.16 6.05 -14.06
C CYS A 67 -1.73 5.86 -14.63
N ARG A 68 -1.08 6.96 -15.05
CA ARG A 68 0.31 6.99 -15.52
C ARG A 68 1.09 7.92 -14.63
N LEU A 69 2.20 7.46 -14.07
CA LEU A 69 2.93 8.17 -13.03
C LEU A 69 4.39 8.39 -13.42
N LEU A 70 4.88 9.61 -13.19
CA LEU A 70 6.28 9.97 -13.16
C LEU A 70 6.52 10.92 -11.99
N ALA A 71 7.52 10.65 -11.16
CA ALA A 71 7.86 11.49 -10.02
C ALA A 71 9.26 12.07 -10.18
N VAL A 72 9.37 13.40 -10.04
CA VAL A 72 10.63 14.14 -10.10
C VAL A 72 11.18 14.32 -8.69
N ASN A 73 12.46 14.00 -8.50
CA ASN A 73 13.15 14.11 -7.21
C ASN A 73 13.53 15.56 -6.91
N LEU A 74 12.78 16.20 -6.01
CA LEU A 74 12.97 17.62 -5.66
C LEU A 74 14.33 17.92 -5.02
N TYR A 75 14.88 17.00 -4.24
CA TYR A 75 16.19 17.17 -3.62
C TYR A 75 17.30 17.45 -4.65
N SER A 76 17.18 16.88 -5.86
CA SER A 76 18.18 17.05 -6.94
C SER A 76 18.27 18.48 -7.49
N TYR A 77 17.34 19.36 -7.12
CA TYR A 77 17.32 20.77 -7.56
C TYR A 77 17.74 21.74 -6.46
N VAL A 78 18.19 21.24 -5.31
CA VAL A 78 18.75 22.09 -4.26
C VAL A 78 20.25 22.27 -4.53
N LYS A 79 20.66 23.50 -4.83
CA LYS A 79 22.06 23.90 -4.89
C LYS A 79 22.58 24.11 -3.48
N ASN A 80 23.85 23.77 -3.23
CA ASN A 80 24.52 23.92 -1.93
C ASN A 80 23.68 23.39 -0.74
N PRO A 81 23.16 22.15 -0.82
CA PRO A 81 22.25 21.62 0.19
C PRO A 81 22.86 21.68 1.61
N PHE A 82 22.04 22.00 2.60
CA PHE A 82 22.41 22.07 4.02
C PHE A 82 23.43 23.15 4.38
N THR A 83 23.62 24.17 3.52
CA THR A 83 24.46 25.35 3.80
C THR A 83 23.60 26.61 3.87
N ASP A 84 24.18 27.71 4.37
CA ASP A 84 23.52 29.02 4.40
C ASP A 84 23.26 29.61 3.00
N HIS A 85 23.82 29.01 1.95
CA HIS A 85 23.64 29.37 0.55
C HIS A 85 22.76 28.38 -0.20
N ALA A 86 21.99 27.55 0.51
CA ALA A 86 21.08 26.59 -0.10
C ALA A 86 19.95 27.32 -0.86
N GLU A 87 19.77 26.98 -2.11
CA GLU A 87 18.72 27.55 -2.96
C GLU A 87 18.12 26.49 -3.89
N PHE A 88 16.84 26.68 -4.26
CA PHE A 88 16.17 25.80 -5.21
C PHE A 88 16.35 26.32 -6.64
N ASP A 89 16.85 25.49 -7.55
CA ASP A 89 17.07 25.81 -8.95
C ASP A 89 15.78 25.72 -9.78
N TYR A 90 14.99 26.77 -9.76
CA TYR A 90 13.71 26.84 -10.48
C TYR A 90 13.87 26.73 -11.99
N GLU A 91 14.95 27.25 -12.57
CA GLU A 91 15.19 27.23 -14.03
C GLU A 91 15.46 25.80 -14.51
N LEU A 92 16.40 25.11 -13.87
CA LEU A 92 16.70 23.71 -14.16
C LEU A 92 15.47 22.82 -13.92
N PHE A 93 14.74 23.06 -12.81
CA PHE A 93 13.52 22.34 -12.47
C PHE A 93 12.47 22.50 -13.56
N ALA A 94 12.11 23.72 -13.95
CA ALA A 94 11.11 23.99 -14.97
C ALA A 94 11.49 23.36 -16.32
N GLY A 95 12.77 23.43 -16.71
CA GLY A 95 13.27 22.80 -17.93
C GLY A 95 13.13 21.27 -17.91
N HIS A 96 13.38 20.63 -16.77
CA HIS A 96 13.19 19.18 -16.61
C HIS A 96 11.72 18.79 -16.53
N ILE A 97 10.87 19.57 -15.87
CA ILE A 97 9.43 19.34 -15.84
C ILE A 97 8.81 19.38 -17.23
N ALA A 98 9.21 20.36 -18.06
CA ALA A 98 8.74 20.46 -19.43
C ALA A 98 9.10 19.20 -20.26
N LYS A 99 10.31 18.66 -20.09
CA LYS A 99 10.74 17.40 -20.72
C LYS A 99 10.00 16.19 -20.15
N ALA A 100 9.82 16.13 -18.81
CA ALA A 100 9.11 15.05 -18.14
C ALA A 100 7.65 14.96 -18.62
N GLN A 101 6.96 16.10 -18.76
CA GLN A 101 5.60 16.13 -19.29
C GLN A 101 5.53 15.62 -20.73
N ARG A 102 6.53 15.91 -21.55
CA ARG A 102 6.64 15.37 -22.92
C ARG A 102 6.84 13.85 -22.90
N ILE A 103 7.74 13.35 -22.05
CA ILE A 103 7.95 11.90 -21.88
C ILE A 103 6.65 11.22 -21.45
N MET A 104 5.87 11.84 -20.56
CA MET A 104 4.57 11.30 -20.13
C MET A 104 3.56 11.20 -21.29
N ASP A 105 3.56 12.17 -22.23
CA ASP A 105 2.72 12.09 -23.42
C ASP A 105 3.21 11.01 -24.40
N ASP A 106 4.53 10.84 -24.55
CA ASP A 106 5.13 9.78 -25.39
C ASP A 106 4.85 8.36 -24.81
N ILE A 107 4.78 8.22 -23.47
CA ILE A 107 4.36 6.96 -22.82
C ILE A 107 2.93 6.58 -23.24
N ILE A 108 2.04 7.56 -23.43
CA ILE A 108 0.67 7.28 -23.90
C ILE A 108 0.70 6.69 -25.32
N ASP A 109 1.56 7.17 -26.21
CA ASP A 109 1.69 6.62 -27.56
C ASP A 109 2.22 5.17 -27.52
N LEU A 110 3.21 4.88 -26.67
CA LEU A 110 3.69 3.50 -26.42
C LEU A 110 2.61 2.60 -25.84
N GLU A 111 1.75 3.11 -24.95
CA GLU A 111 0.60 2.38 -24.43
C GLU A 111 -0.40 2.06 -25.54
N MET A 112 -0.63 3.00 -26.47
CA MET A 112 -1.51 2.75 -27.62
C MET A 112 -0.99 1.60 -28.50
N GLU A 113 0.30 1.54 -28.79
CA GLU A 113 0.92 0.43 -29.52
C GLU A 113 0.70 -0.91 -28.83
N LYS A 114 0.78 -0.94 -27.48
CA LYS A 114 0.50 -2.15 -26.69
C LYS A 114 -0.97 -2.53 -26.70
N ILE A 115 -1.88 -1.57 -26.59
CA ILE A 115 -3.32 -1.80 -26.67
C ILE A 115 -3.68 -2.34 -28.06
N ASP A 116 -3.13 -1.79 -29.15
CA ASP A 116 -3.35 -2.28 -30.51
C ASP A 116 -2.81 -3.71 -30.69
N THR A 117 -1.67 -4.04 -30.07
CA THR A 117 -1.14 -5.40 -30.02
C THR A 117 -2.08 -6.36 -29.29
N ILE A 118 -2.65 -5.94 -28.15
CA ILE A 118 -3.62 -6.74 -27.37
C ILE A 118 -4.89 -6.98 -28.18
N ILE A 119 -5.46 -5.92 -28.78
CA ILE A 119 -6.64 -6.02 -29.63
C ILE A 119 -6.40 -7.01 -30.77
N GLY A 120 -5.28 -6.87 -31.50
CA GLY A 120 -4.93 -7.80 -32.58
C GLY A 120 -4.67 -9.23 -32.11
N LYS A 121 -4.23 -9.45 -30.86
CA LYS A 121 -4.13 -10.78 -30.27
C LYS A 121 -5.53 -11.36 -30.02
N ILE A 122 -6.44 -10.62 -29.39
CA ILE A 122 -7.81 -11.06 -29.09
C ILE A 122 -8.55 -11.41 -30.39
N GLU A 123 -8.40 -10.63 -31.45
CA GLU A 123 -9.02 -10.90 -32.75
C GLU A 123 -8.60 -12.25 -33.34
N ARG A 124 -7.36 -12.70 -33.10
CA ARG A 124 -6.79 -13.99 -33.58
C ARG A 124 -6.93 -15.14 -32.59
N ASP A 125 -7.36 -14.87 -31.34
CA ASP A 125 -7.50 -15.90 -30.30
C ASP A 125 -8.59 -16.92 -30.69
N PRO A 126 -8.43 -18.24 -30.44
CA PRO A 126 -9.42 -19.26 -30.69
C PRO A 126 -10.63 -19.27 -29.75
N GLU A 127 -10.70 -18.34 -28.79
CA GLU A 127 -11.82 -18.21 -27.86
C GLU A 127 -13.19 -18.01 -28.55
N THR A 128 -14.27 -18.27 -27.81
CA THR A 128 -15.63 -18.08 -28.31
C THR A 128 -15.91 -16.65 -28.71
N SER A 129 -16.82 -16.42 -29.64
CA SER A 129 -17.18 -15.07 -30.11
C SER A 129 -17.64 -14.16 -28.98
N GLU A 130 -18.38 -14.68 -27.99
CA GLU A 130 -18.89 -13.94 -26.85
C GLU A 130 -17.77 -13.41 -25.95
N VAL A 131 -16.76 -14.25 -25.64
CA VAL A 131 -15.58 -13.86 -24.85
C VAL A 131 -14.78 -12.82 -25.60
N LYS A 132 -14.48 -13.05 -26.88
CA LYS A 132 -13.75 -12.11 -27.74
C LYS A 132 -14.43 -10.75 -27.82
N GLU A 133 -15.74 -10.72 -28.01
CA GLU A 133 -16.50 -9.47 -28.12
C GLU A 133 -16.46 -8.67 -26.80
N THR A 134 -16.56 -9.36 -25.66
CA THR A 134 -16.45 -8.74 -24.34
C THR A 134 -15.09 -8.09 -24.13
N GLU A 135 -14.01 -8.82 -24.44
CA GLU A 135 -12.64 -8.33 -24.31
C GLU A 135 -12.33 -7.18 -25.29
N LEU A 136 -12.73 -7.34 -26.57
CA LEU A 136 -12.57 -6.29 -27.58
C LEU A 136 -13.30 -5.00 -27.20
N ASN A 137 -14.53 -5.10 -26.69
CA ASN A 137 -15.29 -3.96 -26.23
C ASN A 137 -14.57 -3.20 -25.09
N LEU A 138 -13.99 -3.95 -24.14
CA LEU A 138 -13.22 -3.35 -23.05
C LEU A 138 -11.99 -2.59 -23.58
N TRP A 139 -11.15 -3.25 -24.36
CA TRP A 139 -9.90 -2.65 -24.84
C TRP A 139 -10.11 -1.51 -25.83
N LYS A 140 -11.15 -1.59 -26.69
CA LYS A 140 -11.55 -0.50 -27.58
C LYS A 140 -12.02 0.74 -26.78
N LYS A 141 -12.76 0.56 -25.68
CA LYS A 141 -13.17 1.65 -24.80
C LYS A 141 -11.98 2.29 -24.08
N ILE A 142 -11.05 1.49 -23.56
CA ILE A 142 -9.81 1.97 -22.95
C ILE A 142 -9.00 2.78 -23.97
N ARG A 143 -8.80 2.24 -25.18
CA ARG A 143 -8.10 2.91 -26.29
C ARG A 143 -8.72 4.27 -26.62
N ALA A 144 -10.03 4.29 -26.84
CA ALA A 144 -10.75 5.51 -27.18
C ALA A 144 -10.65 6.57 -26.08
N LYS A 145 -10.80 6.16 -24.80
CA LYS A 145 -10.69 7.07 -23.66
C LYS A 145 -9.29 7.66 -23.55
N THR A 146 -8.26 6.83 -23.67
CA THR A 146 -6.86 7.25 -23.60
C THR A 146 -6.52 8.28 -24.70
N LEU A 147 -6.93 8.04 -25.94
CA LEU A 147 -6.68 8.97 -27.05
C LEU A 147 -7.42 10.30 -26.87
N LYS A 148 -8.69 10.26 -26.44
CA LYS A 148 -9.50 11.46 -26.26
C LYS A 148 -8.96 12.41 -25.20
N GLY A 149 -8.48 11.88 -24.06
CA GLY A 149 -8.05 12.70 -22.93
C GLY A 149 -6.55 12.84 -22.78
N ARG A 150 -5.78 11.82 -23.14
CA ARG A 150 -4.30 11.80 -22.97
C ARG A 150 -3.87 12.21 -21.55
N ARG A 151 -4.50 11.62 -20.54
CA ARG A 151 -4.26 11.91 -19.12
C ARG A 151 -2.84 11.50 -18.71
N THR A 152 -2.13 12.40 -18.02
CA THR A 152 -0.82 12.14 -17.41
C THR A 152 -0.87 12.37 -15.91
N GLY A 153 0.13 11.89 -15.18
CA GLY A 153 0.27 12.04 -13.73
C GLY A 153 1.72 12.35 -13.37
N LEU A 154 2.19 13.53 -13.77
CA LEU A 154 3.50 14.02 -13.39
C LEU A 154 3.45 14.60 -11.97
N GLY A 155 4.38 14.19 -11.11
CA GLY A 155 4.44 14.64 -9.73
C GLY A 155 5.84 14.73 -9.19
N THR A 156 5.94 14.78 -7.87
CA THR A 156 7.18 15.01 -7.14
C THR A 156 7.42 13.95 -6.08
N THR A 157 8.68 13.80 -5.68
CA THR A 157 9.13 13.01 -4.54
C THR A 157 10.26 13.75 -3.82
N ALA A 158 10.62 13.32 -2.61
CA ALA A 158 11.71 13.90 -1.83
C ALA A 158 11.44 15.30 -1.27
N GLU A 159 10.20 15.67 -1.04
CA GLU A 159 9.88 17.01 -0.52
C GLU A 159 10.41 17.24 0.89
N GLY A 160 10.29 16.26 1.79
CA GLY A 160 10.85 16.36 3.14
C GLY A 160 12.36 16.64 3.13
N ASP A 161 13.10 15.97 2.24
CA ASP A 161 14.54 16.16 2.09
C ASP A 161 14.89 17.49 1.38
N MET A 162 14.11 17.92 0.41
CA MET A 162 14.28 19.24 -0.22
C MET A 162 14.14 20.35 0.83
N ILE A 163 13.08 20.30 1.64
CA ILE A 163 12.83 21.27 2.69
C ILE A 163 13.99 21.31 3.69
N ALA A 164 14.44 20.13 4.15
CA ALA A 164 15.58 20.03 5.07
C ALA A 164 16.88 20.55 4.44
N ALA A 165 17.13 20.22 3.17
CA ALA A 165 18.32 20.67 2.42
C ALA A 165 18.38 22.19 2.24
N LEU A 166 17.22 22.86 2.19
CA LEU A 166 17.09 24.31 2.16
C LEU A 166 17.21 24.96 3.54
N GLY A 167 17.51 24.20 4.60
CA GLY A 167 17.59 24.70 5.98
C GLY A 167 16.22 25.00 6.61
N LEU A 168 15.13 24.60 5.95
CA LEU A 168 13.77 24.78 6.43
C LEU A 168 13.32 23.58 7.26
N ARG A 169 12.36 23.80 8.14
CA ARG A 169 11.77 22.73 8.95
C ARG A 169 10.39 22.36 8.41
N TYR A 170 10.20 21.10 8.05
CA TYR A 170 8.90 20.58 7.61
C TYR A 170 7.84 20.82 8.72
N GLY A 171 6.62 21.20 8.31
CA GLY A 171 5.55 21.53 9.25
C GLY A 171 5.58 22.97 9.76
N THR A 172 6.29 23.88 9.09
CA THR A 172 6.26 25.34 9.35
C THR A 172 5.61 26.09 8.19
N ALA A 173 5.20 27.32 8.43
CA ALA A 173 4.60 28.18 7.41
C ALA A 173 5.59 28.49 6.26
N GLU A 174 6.88 28.67 6.58
CA GLU A 174 7.94 28.90 5.61
C GLU A 174 8.13 27.70 4.69
N ALA A 175 8.16 26.48 5.27
CA ALA A 175 8.22 25.24 4.50
C ALA A 175 6.99 25.07 3.60
N THR A 176 5.80 25.38 4.11
CA THR A 176 4.55 25.36 3.33
C THR A 176 4.62 26.33 2.15
N GLN A 177 5.11 27.57 2.38
CA GLN A 177 5.25 28.54 1.30
C GLN A 177 6.27 28.08 0.25
N MET A 178 7.38 27.46 0.68
CA MET A 178 8.37 26.89 -0.23
C MET A 178 7.77 25.77 -1.10
N SER A 179 7.03 24.85 -0.49
CA SER A 179 6.30 23.80 -1.18
C SER A 179 5.31 24.36 -2.20
N VAL A 180 4.56 25.39 -1.83
CA VAL A 180 3.64 26.07 -2.76
C VAL A 180 4.38 26.67 -3.95
N ASN A 181 5.52 27.32 -3.72
CA ASN A 181 6.32 27.93 -4.81
C ASN A 181 6.84 26.87 -5.79
N VAL A 182 7.34 25.74 -5.27
CA VAL A 182 7.80 24.61 -6.10
C VAL A 182 6.65 24.02 -6.93
N HIS A 183 5.49 23.80 -6.32
CA HIS A 183 4.34 23.20 -7.03
C HIS A 183 3.66 24.19 -7.99
N ARG A 184 3.76 25.50 -7.77
CA ARG A 184 3.43 26.53 -8.77
C ARG A 184 4.32 26.42 -9.99
N ALA A 185 5.64 26.33 -9.78
CA ALA A 185 6.59 26.17 -10.87
C ALA A 185 6.35 24.86 -11.63
N LEU A 186 6.05 23.77 -10.91
CA LEU A 186 5.63 22.48 -11.49
C LEU A 186 4.42 22.67 -12.41
N ALA A 187 3.36 23.32 -11.92
CA ALA A 187 2.12 23.51 -12.66
C ALA A 187 2.33 24.34 -13.93
N VAL A 188 3.03 25.46 -13.81
CA VAL A 188 3.32 26.34 -14.96
C VAL A 188 4.15 25.62 -16.02
N ALA A 189 5.20 24.91 -15.61
CA ALA A 189 6.09 24.21 -16.55
C ALA A 189 5.40 23.02 -17.24
N ALA A 190 4.61 22.23 -16.50
CA ALA A 190 3.89 21.08 -17.05
C ALA A 190 2.78 21.52 -18.01
N PHE A 191 1.94 22.46 -17.61
CA PHE A 191 0.88 23.01 -18.47
C PHE A 191 1.47 23.74 -19.68
N GLY A 192 2.56 24.51 -19.51
CA GLY A 192 3.28 25.14 -20.60
C GLY A 192 3.81 24.14 -21.63
N SER A 193 4.39 23.03 -21.16
CA SER A 193 4.80 21.93 -22.04
C SER A 193 3.62 21.29 -22.76
N SER A 194 2.49 21.08 -22.05
CA SER A 194 1.28 20.52 -22.65
C SER A 194 0.67 21.44 -23.71
N VAL A 195 0.70 22.77 -23.52
CA VAL A 195 0.32 23.77 -24.53
C VAL A 195 1.28 23.74 -25.72
N GLN A 196 2.58 23.67 -25.47
CA GLN A 196 3.57 23.57 -26.55
C GLN A 196 3.38 22.30 -27.39
N MET A 197 3.11 21.16 -26.74
CA MET A 197 2.78 19.91 -27.44
C MET A 197 1.46 20.02 -28.23
N ALA A 198 0.48 20.76 -27.74
CA ALA A 198 -0.74 21.01 -28.50
C ALA A 198 -0.48 21.79 -29.79
N LYS A 199 0.41 22.76 -29.78
CA LYS A 199 0.83 23.48 -30.99
C LYS A 199 1.54 22.57 -31.99
N GLU A 200 2.29 21.56 -31.52
CA GLU A 200 3.06 20.64 -32.36
C GLU A 200 2.25 19.44 -32.87
N ARG A 201 1.36 18.89 -32.03
CA ARG A 201 0.72 17.57 -32.22
C ARG A 201 -0.81 17.63 -32.12
N GLY A 202 -1.41 18.81 -31.89
CA GLY A 202 -2.83 19.01 -31.62
C GLY A 202 -3.19 18.85 -30.15
N ALA A 203 -4.24 19.56 -29.74
CA ALA A 203 -4.83 19.46 -28.42
C ALA A 203 -5.48 18.08 -28.20
N PHE A 204 -5.81 17.74 -26.94
CA PHE A 204 -6.64 16.57 -26.69
C PHE A 204 -8.04 16.75 -27.34
N GLU A 205 -8.62 15.64 -27.82
CA GLU A 205 -9.71 15.65 -28.80
C GLU A 205 -10.93 16.50 -28.41
N VAL A 206 -11.28 16.53 -27.13
CA VAL A 206 -12.50 17.21 -26.62
C VAL A 206 -12.21 18.58 -25.99
N TYR A 207 -11.02 19.14 -26.17
CA TYR A 207 -10.65 20.42 -25.58
C TYR A 207 -11.62 21.54 -25.97
N ASP A 208 -12.09 22.27 -24.96
CA ASP A 208 -12.94 23.44 -25.11
C ASP A 208 -12.66 24.45 -23.97
N ALA A 209 -12.11 25.60 -24.32
CA ALA A 209 -11.74 26.65 -23.36
C ALA A 209 -12.93 27.21 -22.58
N GLU A 210 -14.12 27.28 -23.20
CA GLU A 210 -15.33 27.79 -22.54
C GLU A 210 -15.80 26.88 -21.41
N ARG A 211 -15.66 25.56 -21.59
CA ARG A 211 -16.01 24.57 -20.55
C ARG A 211 -15.14 24.73 -19.30
N GLU A 212 -13.89 25.10 -19.47
CA GLU A 212 -12.90 25.23 -18.38
C GLU A 212 -12.88 26.63 -17.74
N ARG A 213 -13.52 27.62 -18.36
CA ARG A 213 -13.45 29.04 -17.96
C ARG A 213 -13.67 29.28 -16.47
N ASN A 214 -14.64 28.60 -15.88
CA ASN A 214 -15.04 28.74 -14.49
C ASN A 214 -14.47 27.63 -13.57
N ASN A 215 -13.61 26.75 -14.07
CA ASN A 215 -12.98 25.75 -13.23
C ASN A 215 -12.02 26.42 -12.22
N PRO A 216 -12.10 26.10 -10.92
CA PRO A 216 -11.30 26.78 -9.89
C PRO A 216 -9.80 26.60 -10.07
N TYR A 217 -9.34 25.43 -10.55
CA TYR A 217 -7.93 25.20 -10.83
C TYR A 217 -7.43 26.07 -11.97
N ILE A 218 -8.16 26.14 -13.10
CA ILE A 218 -7.82 26.97 -14.25
C ILE A 218 -7.88 28.46 -13.90
N SER A 219 -8.85 28.87 -13.07
CA SER A 219 -8.93 30.26 -12.59
C SER A 219 -7.69 30.65 -11.78
N ARG A 220 -7.23 29.80 -10.84
CA ARG A 220 -5.98 30.05 -10.10
C ARG A 220 -4.75 30.08 -11.00
N LEU A 221 -4.70 29.19 -11.99
CA LEU A 221 -3.61 29.18 -12.96
C LEU A 221 -3.62 30.48 -13.79
N ARG A 222 -4.79 30.97 -14.18
CA ARG A 222 -4.96 32.25 -14.90
C ARG A 222 -4.52 33.45 -14.06
N ASP A 223 -4.88 33.49 -12.78
CA ASP A 223 -4.47 34.55 -11.87
C ASP A 223 -2.94 34.60 -11.67
N PHE A 224 -2.29 33.45 -11.67
CA PHE A 224 -0.85 33.35 -11.44
C PHE A 224 -0.01 33.46 -12.74
N ALA A 225 -0.46 32.87 -13.83
CA ALA A 225 0.23 32.79 -15.11
C ALA A 225 -0.74 33.12 -16.28
N PRO A 226 -1.21 34.38 -16.39
CA PRO A 226 -2.23 34.76 -17.36
C PRO A 226 -1.81 34.53 -18.82
N GLU A 227 -0.54 34.73 -19.13
CA GLU A 227 0.00 34.50 -20.49
C GLU A 227 -0.08 33.03 -20.88
N LEU A 228 0.23 32.12 -19.95
CA LEU A 228 0.11 30.67 -20.18
C LEU A 228 -1.35 30.28 -20.48
N VAL A 229 -2.29 30.81 -19.69
CA VAL A 229 -3.72 30.48 -19.89
C VAL A 229 -4.25 31.08 -21.20
N ALA A 230 -3.82 32.29 -21.58
CA ALA A 230 -4.15 32.89 -22.88
C ALA A 230 -3.67 32.02 -24.06
N GLU A 231 -2.42 31.50 -23.97
CA GLU A 231 -1.90 30.58 -24.98
C GLU A 231 -2.66 29.23 -24.97
N MET A 232 -3.05 28.75 -23.79
CA MET A 232 -3.87 27.54 -23.66
C MET A 232 -5.28 27.73 -24.25
N GLU A 233 -5.93 28.85 -24.02
CA GLU A 233 -7.23 29.17 -24.61
C GLU A 233 -7.16 29.24 -26.15
N LYS A 234 -6.07 29.74 -26.69
CA LYS A 234 -5.87 29.89 -28.13
C LYS A 234 -5.48 28.58 -28.85
N HIS A 235 -4.64 27.77 -28.25
CA HIS A 235 -4.04 26.60 -28.89
C HIS A 235 -4.47 25.26 -28.29
N GLY A 236 -5.17 25.28 -27.16
CA GLY A 236 -5.44 24.10 -26.37
C GLY A 236 -4.22 23.59 -25.60
N ARG A 237 -4.38 22.47 -24.96
CA ARG A 237 -3.28 21.67 -24.39
C ARG A 237 -3.40 20.21 -24.80
N ARG A 238 -2.28 19.49 -24.77
CA ARG A 238 -2.19 18.10 -25.22
C ARG A 238 -2.86 17.10 -24.30
N ASN A 239 -2.90 17.37 -22.99
CA ASN A 239 -3.32 16.46 -21.93
C ASN A 239 -4.49 17.05 -21.15
N ILE A 240 -5.56 16.27 -20.93
CA ILE A 240 -6.76 16.71 -20.20
C ILE A 240 -6.46 17.01 -18.72
N ALA A 241 -5.48 16.29 -18.15
CA ALA A 241 -4.94 16.52 -16.82
C ALA A 241 -3.46 16.14 -16.80
N CYS A 242 -2.66 16.80 -15.96
CA CYS A 242 -1.20 16.74 -16.01
C CYS A 242 -0.56 16.25 -14.72
N LEU A 243 -1.02 16.67 -13.54
CA LEU A 243 -0.27 16.59 -12.29
C LEU A 243 -0.95 15.74 -11.22
N THR A 244 -0.15 14.96 -10.51
CA THR A 244 -0.59 14.19 -9.34
C THR A 244 0.57 13.98 -8.38
N ILE A 245 0.29 13.78 -7.09
CA ILE A 245 1.32 13.38 -6.13
C ILE A 245 1.04 11.95 -5.67
N ALA A 246 1.82 11.04 -6.21
CA ALA A 246 1.78 9.62 -5.86
C ALA A 246 2.56 9.34 -4.56
N PRO A 247 2.33 8.20 -3.88
CA PRO A 247 3.06 7.84 -2.66
C PRO A 247 4.56 7.70 -2.85
N THR A 248 5.01 7.23 -4.02
CA THR A 248 6.42 7.00 -4.40
C THR A 248 7.25 6.14 -3.44
N GLY A 249 6.62 5.29 -2.62
CA GLY A 249 7.29 4.52 -1.57
C GLY A 249 8.50 3.70 -2.06
N THR A 250 8.34 2.93 -3.14
CA THR A 250 9.44 2.14 -3.73
C THR A 250 10.44 3.03 -4.46
N THR A 251 9.97 4.04 -5.21
CA THR A 251 10.84 4.95 -5.97
C THR A 251 11.76 5.75 -5.06
N SER A 252 11.26 6.21 -3.90
CA SER A 252 12.05 6.95 -2.91
C SER A 252 13.16 6.10 -2.29
N LEU A 253 12.98 4.78 -2.15
CA LEU A 253 14.05 3.87 -1.75
C LEU A 253 15.19 3.83 -2.77
N MET A 254 14.87 3.85 -4.07
CA MET A 254 15.88 3.89 -5.15
C MET A 254 16.64 5.22 -5.15
N THR A 255 15.94 6.34 -4.93
CA THR A 255 16.56 7.67 -4.87
C THR A 255 17.19 7.98 -3.52
N ARG A 256 16.96 7.14 -2.51
CA ARG A 256 17.42 7.32 -1.12
C ARG A 256 16.96 8.65 -0.53
N THR A 257 15.68 8.93 -0.66
CA THR A 257 15.04 10.17 -0.21
C THR A 257 13.72 9.88 0.52
N SER A 258 13.12 10.93 1.08
CA SER A 258 11.73 10.89 1.53
C SER A 258 10.77 10.66 0.35
N SER A 259 9.57 10.15 0.61
CA SER A 259 8.58 9.81 -0.42
C SER A 259 7.53 10.90 -0.61
N GLY A 260 7.10 11.12 -1.84
CA GLY A 260 6.06 12.08 -2.21
C GLY A 260 6.30 13.46 -1.59
N ILE A 261 5.26 14.01 -0.95
CA ILE A 261 5.34 15.20 -0.12
C ILE A 261 5.36 14.88 1.38
N GLU A 262 5.79 13.66 1.75
CA GLU A 262 5.89 13.21 3.12
C GLU A 262 7.13 13.79 3.83
N PRO A 263 7.07 14.03 5.15
CA PRO A 263 8.27 14.28 5.94
C PRO A 263 9.12 13.02 6.01
N VAL A 264 10.38 13.16 6.39
CA VAL A 264 11.23 12.02 6.70
C VAL A 264 10.63 11.23 7.87
N PHE A 265 10.60 9.91 7.77
CA PHE A 265 10.04 9.08 8.84
C PHE A 265 10.87 9.17 10.11
N MET A 266 12.15 8.87 10.02
CA MET A 266 13.14 9.06 11.10
C MET A 266 14.52 9.33 10.47
N PRO A 267 15.25 10.37 10.92
CA PRO A 267 16.58 10.67 10.38
C PRO A 267 17.65 9.68 10.84
N VAL A 268 17.48 9.11 12.04
CA VAL A 268 18.36 8.09 12.62
C VAL A 268 17.54 7.15 13.48
N TYR A 269 17.80 5.85 13.37
CA TYR A 269 17.18 4.85 14.23
C TYR A 269 18.13 3.67 14.48
N LYS A 270 17.96 2.99 15.60
CA LYS A 270 18.70 1.76 15.91
C LYS A 270 17.93 0.55 15.40
N ARG A 271 18.65 -0.36 14.76
CA ARG A 271 18.13 -1.64 14.30
C ARG A 271 18.85 -2.76 15.02
N ARG A 272 18.11 -3.81 15.38
CA ARG A 272 18.65 -5.02 15.99
C ARG A 272 18.76 -6.13 14.95
N ARG A 273 19.90 -6.79 14.92
CA ARG A 273 20.13 -8.02 14.15
C ARG A 273 20.44 -9.14 15.12
N LYS A 274 19.69 -10.24 15.03
CA LYS A 274 20.01 -11.45 15.80
C LYS A 274 21.36 -12.01 15.34
N ILE A 275 22.24 -12.29 16.29
CA ILE A 275 23.55 -12.90 16.06
C ILE A 275 23.36 -14.40 15.91
N ASN A 276 23.81 -14.98 14.81
CA ASN A 276 23.73 -16.41 14.60
C ASN A 276 24.89 -17.12 15.36
N ALA A 277 24.71 -18.40 15.68
CA ALA A 277 25.69 -19.17 16.43
C ALA A 277 27.09 -19.24 15.76
N ASN A 278 27.16 -18.97 14.46
CA ASN A 278 28.41 -18.97 13.67
C ASN A 278 29.09 -17.59 13.60
N ASP A 279 28.46 -16.54 14.10
CA ASP A 279 28.98 -15.15 14.09
C ASP A 279 29.81 -14.90 15.37
N VAL A 280 30.93 -15.61 15.54
CA VAL A 280 31.71 -15.66 16.78
C VAL A 280 32.41 -14.33 17.11
N GLU A 281 32.66 -13.48 16.11
CA GLU A 281 33.35 -12.18 16.25
C GLU A 281 32.40 -10.99 16.37
N THR A 282 31.05 -11.21 16.32
CA THR A 282 30.09 -10.12 16.32
C THR A 282 29.85 -9.61 17.75
N ARG A 283 29.89 -8.28 17.92
CA ARG A 283 29.61 -7.60 19.18
C ARG A 283 28.19 -7.93 19.65
N VAL A 284 28.04 -8.31 20.92
CA VAL A 284 26.73 -8.55 21.54
C VAL A 284 26.32 -7.30 22.32
N ASP A 285 25.32 -6.58 21.79
CA ASP A 285 24.82 -5.35 22.40
C ASP A 285 23.58 -5.58 23.26
N TYR A 286 22.81 -6.62 22.97
CA TYR A 286 21.57 -6.95 23.67
C TYR A 286 21.36 -8.46 23.73
N VAL A 287 20.87 -8.95 24.86
CA VAL A 287 20.41 -10.32 25.02
C VAL A 287 18.95 -10.26 25.47
N ASP A 288 18.07 -10.96 24.77
CA ASP A 288 16.66 -11.00 25.13
C ASP A 288 16.37 -12.00 26.26
N GLU A 289 15.11 -12.07 26.69
CA GLU A 289 14.65 -12.96 27.77
C GLU A 289 14.77 -14.47 27.40
N SER A 290 14.90 -14.78 26.11
CA SER A 290 15.10 -16.13 25.58
C SER A 290 16.59 -16.52 25.52
N GLY A 291 17.51 -15.60 25.85
CA GLY A 291 18.95 -15.78 25.76
C GLY A 291 19.51 -15.55 24.34
N ASP A 292 18.69 -15.07 23.40
CA ASP A 292 19.14 -14.73 22.05
C ASP A 292 19.96 -13.45 22.07
N LYS A 293 21.10 -13.48 21.37
CA LYS A 293 22.04 -12.37 21.28
C LYS A 293 21.77 -11.52 20.06
N PHE A 294 21.86 -10.21 20.22
CA PHE A 294 21.61 -9.22 19.16
C PHE A 294 22.77 -8.22 19.09
N GLU A 295 23.09 -7.84 17.87
CA GLU A 295 23.89 -6.68 17.53
C GLU A 295 22.95 -5.50 17.26
N GLU A 296 23.22 -4.33 17.84
CA GLU A 296 22.55 -3.07 17.53
C GLU A 296 23.42 -2.25 16.59
N TYR A 297 22.85 -1.76 15.51
CA TYR A 297 23.52 -0.84 14.61
C TYR A 297 22.63 0.35 14.27
N VAL A 298 23.29 1.48 14.03
CA VAL A 298 22.62 2.72 13.69
C VAL A 298 22.31 2.76 12.20
N VAL A 299 21.07 3.06 11.84
CA VAL A 299 20.65 3.28 10.46
C VAL A 299 20.34 4.76 10.29
N TYR A 300 21.03 5.38 9.36
CA TYR A 300 20.86 6.77 9.03
C TYR A 300 20.01 6.92 7.78
N HIS A 301 19.11 7.91 7.80
CA HIS A 301 18.51 8.39 6.57
C HIS A 301 19.60 8.97 5.65
N PRO A 302 19.68 8.61 4.36
CA PRO A 302 20.80 8.99 3.51
C PRO A 302 21.06 10.50 3.43
N LYS A 303 20.01 11.33 3.41
CA LYS A 303 20.16 12.78 3.36
C LYS A 303 20.57 13.39 4.71
N PHE A 304 20.31 12.70 5.81
CA PHE A 304 20.89 13.05 7.10
C PHE A 304 22.41 12.83 7.13
N ILE A 305 22.91 11.77 6.48
CA ILE A 305 24.35 11.56 6.27
C ILE A 305 24.94 12.73 5.46
N ASP A 306 24.27 13.17 4.39
CA ASP A 306 24.71 14.29 3.59
C ASP A 306 24.78 15.57 4.44
N TRP A 307 23.79 15.82 5.30
CA TRP A 307 23.83 16.92 6.27
C TRP A 307 24.99 16.80 7.25
N MET A 308 25.24 15.62 7.82
CA MET A 308 26.37 15.40 8.73
C MET A 308 27.70 15.75 8.05
N ARG A 309 27.92 15.28 6.83
CA ARG A 309 29.17 15.54 6.07
C ARG A 309 29.38 17.00 5.78
N VAL A 310 28.34 17.71 5.33
CA VAL A 310 28.41 19.16 5.07
C VAL A 310 28.76 19.95 6.33
N ASN A 311 28.28 19.50 7.50
CA ASN A 311 28.54 20.15 8.78
C ASN A 311 29.78 19.59 9.51
N GLY A 312 30.63 18.80 8.84
CA GLY A 312 31.89 18.27 9.41
C GLY A 312 31.68 17.27 10.53
N ILE A 313 30.52 16.60 10.58
CA ILE A 313 30.17 15.60 11.60
C ILE A 313 30.55 14.22 11.06
N GLU A 314 31.32 13.47 11.83
CA GLU A 314 31.70 12.11 11.50
C GLU A 314 30.48 11.17 11.53
N VAL A 315 30.39 10.26 10.56
CA VAL A 315 29.35 9.22 10.53
C VAL A 315 29.91 7.97 11.23
N ARG A 316 29.37 7.64 12.40
CA ARG A 316 29.78 6.50 13.22
C ARG A 316 28.60 5.61 13.56
N ASP A 317 28.86 4.31 13.76
CA ASP A 317 27.83 3.32 14.10
C ASP A 317 27.65 3.14 15.62
N ASP A 318 28.50 3.78 16.42
CA ASP A 318 28.60 3.60 17.87
C ASP A 318 28.04 4.77 18.68
N TYR A 319 27.33 5.73 18.05
CA TYR A 319 26.69 6.82 18.75
C TYR A 319 25.70 6.31 19.82
N SER A 320 25.81 6.85 21.03
CA SER A 320 24.81 6.66 22.07
C SER A 320 23.47 7.31 21.68
N GLN A 321 22.38 6.93 22.32
CA GLN A 321 21.07 7.55 22.03
C GLN A 321 21.08 9.04 22.33
N ALA A 322 21.72 9.48 23.41
CA ALA A 322 21.83 10.89 23.77
C ALA A 322 22.62 11.71 22.73
N GLU A 323 23.66 11.13 22.13
CA GLU A 323 24.42 11.77 21.05
C GLU A 323 23.56 11.85 19.77
N ILE A 324 22.81 10.77 19.43
CA ILE A 324 21.85 10.76 18.29
C ILE A 324 20.81 11.88 18.49
N ASP A 325 20.19 11.95 19.66
CA ASP A 325 19.17 12.96 19.97
C ASP A 325 19.75 14.38 19.85
N SER A 326 21.00 14.59 20.32
CA SER A 326 21.72 15.85 20.17
C SER A 326 22.03 16.20 18.71
N LEU A 327 22.40 15.22 17.88
CA LEU A 327 22.64 15.40 16.45
C LEU A 327 21.35 15.78 15.73
N VAL A 328 20.26 15.05 15.98
CA VAL A 328 18.96 15.34 15.40
C VAL A 328 18.47 16.72 15.82
N ALA A 329 18.64 17.10 17.10
CA ALA A 329 18.22 18.40 17.62
C ALA A 329 18.90 19.60 16.92
N ARG A 330 20.10 19.42 16.38
CA ARG A 330 20.85 20.45 15.64
C ARG A 330 20.55 20.46 14.13
N SER A 331 19.83 19.46 13.64
CA SER A 331 19.57 19.28 12.22
C SER A 331 18.24 19.93 11.79
N PRO A 332 18.03 20.19 10.50
CA PRO A 332 16.74 20.64 9.97
C PRO A 332 15.63 19.57 10.08
N TYR A 333 15.98 18.33 10.45
CA TYR A 333 15.02 17.26 10.71
C TYR A 333 14.42 17.28 12.13
N TYR A 334 14.89 18.17 13.01
CA TYR A 334 14.35 18.29 14.37
C TYR A 334 12.90 18.74 14.38
N LYS A 335 12.03 17.98 15.02
CA LYS A 335 10.56 18.19 15.00
C LYS A 335 9.99 18.35 13.59
N ALA A 336 10.55 17.63 12.64
CA ALA A 336 10.19 17.63 11.24
C ALA A 336 10.01 16.20 10.69
N THR A 337 9.90 15.21 11.58
CA THR A 337 9.69 13.81 11.22
C THR A 337 8.21 13.43 11.28
N ALA A 338 7.85 12.30 10.69
CA ALA A 338 6.45 11.88 10.58
C ALA A 338 5.72 11.81 11.94
N ASN A 339 6.45 11.48 13.03
CA ASN A 339 5.88 11.27 14.36
C ASN A 339 5.96 12.47 15.30
N ASP A 340 6.64 13.54 14.92
CA ASP A 340 6.87 14.69 15.82
C ASP A 340 6.57 16.07 15.21
N ILE A 341 6.08 16.12 13.96
CA ILE A 341 5.66 17.37 13.33
C ILE A 341 4.33 17.88 13.90
N ASP A 342 4.00 19.14 13.61
CA ASP A 342 2.63 19.62 13.72
C ASP A 342 1.77 19.01 12.61
N TRP A 343 0.92 18.03 12.96
CA TRP A 343 0.08 17.31 11.99
C TRP A 343 -0.99 18.20 11.36
N LEU A 344 -1.46 19.25 12.05
CA LEU A 344 -2.40 20.21 11.47
C LEU A 344 -1.71 21.06 10.40
N GLU A 345 -0.48 21.50 10.64
CA GLU A 345 0.33 22.21 9.64
C GLU A 345 0.65 21.29 8.44
N LYS A 346 0.93 20.01 8.67
CA LYS A 346 1.08 19.04 7.55
C LYS A 346 -0.18 18.98 6.67
N VAL A 347 -1.36 18.96 7.27
CA VAL A 347 -2.64 18.95 6.54
C VAL A 347 -2.85 20.26 5.79
N ARG A 348 -2.53 21.41 6.40
CA ARG A 348 -2.60 22.73 5.75
C ARG A 348 -1.66 22.82 4.56
N MET A 349 -0.44 22.30 4.69
CA MET A 349 0.53 22.22 3.62
C MET A 349 -0.02 21.36 2.47
N GLN A 350 -0.58 20.18 2.76
CA GLN A 350 -1.24 19.34 1.74
C GLN A 350 -2.34 20.13 1.00
N GLY A 351 -3.21 20.83 1.73
CA GLY A 351 -4.27 21.65 1.13
C GLY A 351 -3.74 22.81 0.30
N ALA A 352 -2.63 23.43 0.72
CA ALA A 352 -1.99 24.51 -0.02
C ALA A 352 -1.35 24.02 -1.33
N VAL A 353 -0.67 22.87 -1.29
CA VAL A 353 -0.10 22.20 -2.46
C VAL A 353 -1.19 21.68 -3.39
N GLN A 354 -2.30 21.13 -2.86
CA GLN A 354 -3.43 20.60 -3.65
C GLN A 354 -3.98 21.64 -4.63
N LYS A 355 -3.91 22.91 -4.31
CA LYS A 355 -4.36 23.99 -5.21
C LYS A 355 -3.57 24.06 -6.52
N TRP A 356 -2.38 23.45 -6.57
CA TRP A 356 -1.47 23.45 -7.71
C TRP A 356 -1.30 22.08 -8.35
N VAL A 357 -2.10 21.09 -7.91
CA VAL A 357 -2.16 19.73 -8.45
C VAL A 357 -3.58 19.48 -8.96
N ASP A 358 -3.75 19.35 -10.27
CA ASP A 358 -5.07 19.24 -10.90
C ASP A 358 -5.77 17.89 -10.62
N HIS A 359 -5.03 16.79 -10.46
CA HIS A 359 -5.57 15.57 -9.87
C HIS A 359 -5.65 15.66 -8.33
N SER A 360 -5.12 14.69 -7.61
CA SER A 360 -5.13 14.64 -6.16
C SER A 360 -3.75 14.33 -5.60
N ILE A 361 -3.66 14.21 -4.29
CA ILE A 361 -2.44 13.95 -3.53
C ILE A 361 -2.68 12.74 -2.65
N SER A 362 -1.79 11.75 -2.73
CA SER A 362 -1.72 10.65 -1.77
C SER A 362 -0.78 11.00 -0.64
N VAL A 363 -1.33 11.19 0.55
CA VAL A 363 -0.59 11.50 1.79
C VAL A 363 -1.15 10.70 2.93
N THR A 364 -0.26 10.15 3.76
CA THR A 364 -0.62 9.51 5.02
C THR A 364 -0.13 10.33 6.19
N ILE A 365 -1.02 10.64 7.12
CA ILE A 365 -0.68 11.27 8.38
C ILE A 365 -0.33 10.16 9.38
N ASN A 366 0.95 10.02 9.68
CA ASN A 366 1.42 9.07 10.67
C ASN A 366 1.28 9.69 12.06
N LEU A 367 0.70 8.95 12.99
CA LEU A 367 0.43 9.38 14.36
C LEU A 367 1.03 8.40 15.36
N PRO A 368 1.57 8.85 16.49
CA PRO A 368 1.98 7.98 17.59
C PRO A 368 0.82 7.12 18.12
N ALA A 369 1.18 6.05 18.83
CA ALA A 369 0.21 5.10 19.38
C ALA A 369 -0.74 5.69 20.43
N ASP A 370 -0.31 6.71 21.16
CA ASP A 370 -0.96 7.31 22.32
C ASP A 370 -1.90 8.49 21.99
N VAL A 371 -2.12 8.81 20.71
CA VAL A 371 -3.04 9.87 20.32
C VAL A 371 -4.50 9.47 20.54
N ASP A 372 -5.33 10.45 20.88
CA ASP A 372 -6.76 10.26 21.06
C ASP A 372 -7.56 10.27 19.73
N VAL A 373 -8.81 9.84 19.81
CA VAL A 373 -9.75 9.81 18.68
C VAL A 373 -10.08 11.22 18.20
N ASP A 374 -10.10 12.21 19.11
CA ASP A 374 -10.45 13.58 18.77
C ASP A 374 -9.42 14.25 17.85
N LEU A 375 -8.13 13.91 18.00
CA LEU A 375 -7.11 14.39 17.08
C LEU A 375 -7.40 13.94 15.64
N VAL A 376 -7.83 12.67 15.44
CA VAL A 376 -8.20 12.16 14.11
C VAL A 376 -9.39 12.94 13.54
N ASN A 377 -10.39 13.22 14.37
CA ASN A 377 -11.52 14.06 13.99
C ASN A 377 -11.08 15.46 13.54
N ARG A 378 -10.23 16.11 14.32
CA ARG A 378 -9.70 17.45 13.98
C ARG A 378 -8.90 17.44 12.68
N LEU A 379 -8.07 16.42 12.46
CA LEU A 379 -7.27 16.29 11.24
C LEU A 379 -8.14 16.12 10.00
N TYR A 380 -9.18 15.28 10.04
CA TYR A 380 -10.09 15.13 8.90
C TYR A 380 -10.90 16.41 8.63
N LEU A 381 -11.36 17.10 9.67
CA LEU A 381 -12.06 18.38 9.52
C LEU A 381 -11.13 19.47 8.96
N GLU A 382 -9.87 19.53 9.41
CA GLU A 382 -8.89 20.48 8.89
C GLU A 382 -8.56 20.16 7.41
N ALA A 383 -8.43 18.88 7.04
CA ALA A 383 -8.21 18.48 5.65
C ALA A 383 -9.34 18.95 4.73
N TRP A 384 -10.59 18.80 5.17
CA TRP A 384 -11.74 19.31 4.44
C TRP A 384 -11.71 20.84 4.30
N LYS A 385 -11.46 21.57 5.40
CA LYS A 385 -11.35 23.04 5.42
C LYS A 385 -10.21 23.57 4.56
N ALA A 386 -9.06 22.89 4.57
CA ALA A 386 -7.90 23.24 3.76
C ALA A 386 -8.09 22.99 2.27
N GLY A 387 -9.15 22.29 1.87
CA GLY A 387 -9.44 21.96 0.48
C GLY A 387 -8.64 20.75 -0.04
N CYS A 388 -8.23 19.85 0.83
CA CYS A 388 -7.69 18.56 0.41
C CYS A 388 -8.74 17.76 -0.35
N LYS A 389 -8.34 16.94 -1.30
CA LYS A 389 -9.22 16.01 -2.04
C LYS A 389 -9.34 14.65 -1.35
N GLY A 390 -8.39 14.31 -0.48
CA GLY A 390 -8.41 13.10 0.33
C GLY A 390 -7.47 13.21 1.52
N CYS A 391 -7.66 12.33 2.51
CA CYS A 391 -6.81 12.27 3.68
C CYS A 391 -6.82 10.84 4.25
N THR A 392 -5.64 10.32 4.54
CA THR A 392 -5.44 9.00 5.17
C THR A 392 -4.66 9.18 6.46
N ILE A 393 -5.04 8.44 7.49
CA ILE A 393 -4.39 8.46 8.80
C ILE A 393 -3.88 7.06 9.12
N TYR A 394 -2.67 6.99 9.65
CA TYR A 394 -2.08 5.79 10.20
C TYR A 394 -1.60 6.05 11.62
N ARG A 395 -2.12 5.32 12.60
CA ARG A 395 -1.68 5.39 14.00
C ARG A 395 -0.79 4.18 14.31
N ASP A 396 0.35 4.42 14.96
CA ASP A 396 1.27 3.35 15.35
C ASP A 396 0.55 2.27 16.16
N GLY A 397 0.80 1.01 15.80
CA GLY A 397 0.22 -0.15 16.48
C GLY A 397 -1.25 -0.44 16.17
N CYS A 398 -1.92 0.33 15.30
CA CYS A 398 -3.30 0.04 14.89
C CYS A 398 -3.43 -1.16 13.93
N ARG A 399 -2.31 -1.57 13.32
CA ARG A 399 -2.21 -2.79 12.51
C ARG A 399 -0.98 -3.58 12.95
N SER A 400 -1.10 -4.91 13.03
CA SER A 400 0.05 -5.78 13.27
C SER A 400 0.93 -5.85 12.02
N GLY A 401 2.24 -5.62 12.16
CA GLY A 401 3.24 -5.89 11.13
C GLY A 401 3.77 -4.70 10.34
N VAL A 402 3.39 -3.46 10.64
CA VAL A 402 3.98 -2.25 10.04
C VAL A 402 4.93 -1.59 11.05
N LEU A 403 6.09 -1.12 10.57
CA LEU A 403 7.20 -0.49 11.27
C LEU A 403 6.97 -0.13 12.76
N ILE A 404 7.74 -0.73 13.66
CA ILE A 404 7.70 -0.45 15.10
C ILE A 404 8.91 0.43 15.44
N ALA A 405 8.67 1.62 15.99
CA ALA A 405 9.72 2.45 16.55
C ALA A 405 10.28 1.76 17.82
N ALA A 406 11.62 1.71 17.98
CA ALA A 406 12.30 1.01 19.08
C ALA A 406 11.87 1.49 20.49
N GLU A 407 11.35 2.71 20.63
CA GLU A 407 10.84 3.26 21.89
C GLU A 407 9.53 2.62 22.38
N ASN A 408 8.70 2.08 21.48
CA ASN A 408 7.41 1.50 21.86
C ASN A 408 7.53 0.11 22.51
N GLU A 409 8.66 -0.58 22.37
CA GLU A 409 8.90 -1.84 23.09
C GLU A 409 9.10 -1.65 24.59
N LYS A 410 9.74 -0.54 25.02
CA LYS A 410 9.90 -0.25 26.46
C LYS A 410 8.57 0.08 27.13
N LYS A 411 7.73 0.89 26.51
CA LYS A 411 6.40 1.25 27.06
C LYS A 411 5.42 0.04 27.10
N LYS A 412 5.50 -0.88 26.12
CA LYS A 412 4.73 -2.14 26.17
C LYS A 412 5.22 -3.09 27.25
N LYS A 413 6.53 -3.12 27.55
CA LYS A 413 7.09 -3.93 28.64
C LYS A 413 6.71 -3.37 30.02
N ASP A 414 6.64 -2.06 30.20
CA ASP A 414 6.24 -1.46 31.47
C ASP A 414 4.72 -1.57 31.73
N ALA A 415 3.88 -1.49 30.68
CA ALA A 415 2.46 -1.75 30.80
C ALA A 415 2.13 -3.24 31.06
N SER A 416 2.90 -4.17 30.48
CA SER A 416 2.73 -5.60 30.73
C SER A 416 3.32 -6.08 32.07
N LYS A 417 4.22 -5.31 32.69
CA LYS A 417 4.71 -5.57 34.06
C LYS A 417 3.71 -5.22 35.14
N ALA A 418 2.85 -4.20 34.90
CA ALA A 418 1.82 -3.82 35.88
C ALA A 418 0.65 -4.82 36.00
N GLU A 419 0.47 -5.72 35.02
CA GLU A 419 -0.57 -6.77 35.04
C GLU A 419 -0.07 -8.16 35.44
N LYS A 420 1.23 -8.34 35.74
CA LYS A 420 1.85 -9.66 35.99
C LYS A 420 2.34 -9.93 37.43
N ASP A 421 1.98 -9.10 38.40
CA ASP A 421 2.22 -9.45 39.81
C ASP A 421 1.13 -10.37 40.35
N GLY A 422 1.25 -11.63 40.03
CA GLY A 422 0.44 -12.70 40.59
C GLY A 422 0.43 -13.95 39.72
N LEU A 423 1.57 -14.63 39.58
CA LEU A 423 1.66 -16.11 39.47
C LEU A 423 3.08 -16.48 38.96
N GLU A 424 3.81 -17.20 39.81
CA GLU A 424 5.13 -17.76 39.44
C GLU A 424 4.99 -18.89 38.40
N PRO A 425 5.91 -19.01 37.41
CA PRO A 425 5.89 -20.09 36.44
C PRO A 425 6.73 -21.27 36.92
N SER A 426 6.09 -22.44 37.02
CA SER A 426 6.77 -23.72 37.12
C SER A 426 7.37 -24.15 35.79
N SER A 427 8.61 -24.61 35.83
CA SER A 427 9.37 -25.20 34.71
C SER A 427 8.71 -26.52 34.28
N ASP A 428 8.26 -26.58 33.04
CA ASP A 428 8.19 -27.70 32.08
C ASP A 428 7.17 -27.35 30.99
N SER A 429 7.59 -26.63 29.95
CA SER A 429 6.69 -26.30 28.84
C SER A 429 6.77 -27.32 27.71
N VAL A 430 6.04 -28.40 27.86
CA VAL A 430 5.48 -29.12 26.72
C VAL A 430 4.42 -28.20 26.09
N ALA A 431 4.51 -27.93 24.77
CA ALA A 431 3.56 -27.08 24.04
C ALA A 431 2.12 -27.51 24.37
N GLN A 432 1.37 -26.63 25.04
CA GLN A 432 -0.04 -26.94 25.37
C GLN A 432 -0.88 -26.87 24.08
N PRO A 433 -1.81 -27.86 23.88
CA PRO A 433 -2.69 -27.83 22.72
C PRO A 433 -3.60 -26.61 22.78
N LEU A 434 -3.77 -25.94 21.65
CA LEU A 434 -4.53 -24.69 21.50
C LEU A 434 -5.98 -24.80 22.00
N MET A 435 -6.60 -25.97 21.88
CA MET A 435 -7.89 -26.35 22.46
C MET A 435 -8.05 -27.86 22.46
N LEU A 436 -8.30 -28.45 23.60
CA LEU A 436 -8.56 -29.90 23.72
C LEU A 436 -9.90 -30.34 23.10
N LYS A 437 -10.86 -29.43 22.96
CA LYS A 437 -12.18 -29.70 22.39
C LYS A 437 -12.49 -28.73 21.27
N ARG A 438 -12.62 -29.25 20.03
CA ARG A 438 -12.98 -28.45 18.87
C ARG A 438 -14.33 -27.73 19.08
N PRO A 439 -14.43 -26.40 18.87
CA PRO A 439 -15.69 -25.68 18.84
C PRO A 439 -16.65 -26.21 17.76
N MET A 440 -17.95 -26.05 17.99
CA MET A 440 -18.96 -26.44 16.99
C MET A 440 -18.86 -25.63 15.71
N GLU A 441 -18.53 -24.35 15.81
CA GLU A 441 -18.32 -23.42 14.69
C GLU A 441 -16.90 -22.85 14.74
N LEU A 442 -16.28 -22.72 13.58
CA LEU A 442 -15.00 -22.05 13.40
C LEU A 442 -15.10 -21.06 12.25
N GLU A 443 -14.59 -19.84 12.46
CA GLU A 443 -14.36 -18.93 11.34
C GLU A 443 -13.41 -19.59 10.33
N ALA A 444 -13.62 -19.37 9.05
CA ALA A 444 -12.83 -20.02 8.02
C ALA A 444 -12.51 -19.13 6.84
N ASP A 445 -11.29 -19.23 6.36
CA ASP A 445 -10.84 -18.65 5.09
C ASP A 445 -10.97 -19.67 3.96
N VAL A 446 -11.28 -19.17 2.77
CA VAL A 446 -11.40 -19.95 1.53
C VAL A 446 -10.22 -19.66 0.61
N VAL A 447 -9.44 -20.67 0.28
CA VAL A 447 -8.29 -20.57 -0.63
C VAL A 447 -8.49 -21.48 -1.82
N ARG A 448 -8.29 -20.94 -3.02
CA ARG A 448 -8.42 -21.70 -4.28
C ARG A 448 -7.04 -21.92 -4.89
N PHE A 449 -6.83 -23.11 -5.42
CA PHE A 449 -5.56 -23.48 -6.06
C PHE A 449 -5.80 -24.50 -7.18
N GLN A 450 -4.75 -24.84 -7.90
CA GLN A 450 -4.76 -25.92 -8.88
C GLN A 450 -3.97 -27.12 -8.35
N ASN A 451 -4.49 -28.32 -8.60
CA ASN A 451 -3.78 -29.56 -8.44
C ASN A 451 -3.76 -30.28 -9.79
N ASN A 452 -2.59 -30.36 -10.41
CA ASN A 452 -2.43 -30.73 -11.82
C ASN A 452 -3.20 -29.75 -12.73
N LYS A 453 -4.26 -30.17 -13.39
CA LYS A 453 -5.13 -29.32 -14.23
C LYS A 453 -6.48 -29.04 -13.59
N GLU A 454 -6.75 -29.62 -12.43
CA GLU A 454 -8.03 -29.52 -11.73
C GLU A 454 -8.07 -28.29 -10.80
N LYS A 455 -9.25 -27.70 -10.66
CA LYS A 455 -9.50 -26.60 -9.71
C LYS A 455 -9.79 -27.20 -8.34
N TRP A 456 -9.08 -26.74 -7.34
CA TRP A 456 -9.22 -27.18 -5.94
C TRP A 456 -9.54 -26.03 -5.01
N ILE A 457 -10.14 -26.36 -3.89
CA ILE A 457 -10.52 -25.43 -2.83
C ILE A 457 -10.05 -25.95 -1.47
N ALA A 458 -9.54 -25.04 -0.65
CA ALA A 458 -9.24 -25.30 0.75
C ALA A 458 -10.06 -24.39 1.65
N PHE A 459 -10.60 -24.95 2.73
CA PHE A 459 -11.23 -24.24 3.83
C PHE A 459 -10.30 -24.33 5.04
N VAL A 460 -9.77 -23.21 5.51
CA VAL A 460 -8.88 -23.14 6.67
C VAL A 460 -9.66 -22.63 7.84
N GLY A 461 -10.00 -23.51 8.79
CA GLY A 461 -10.68 -23.15 10.02
C GLY A 461 -9.74 -22.50 11.04
N LEU A 462 -10.18 -21.43 11.67
CA LEU A 462 -9.38 -20.55 12.52
C LEU A 462 -9.90 -20.55 13.96
N VAL A 463 -8.97 -20.51 14.91
CA VAL A 463 -9.22 -20.17 16.33
C VAL A 463 -8.33 -18.97 16.66
N ASP A 464 -8.92 -17.88 17.10
CA ASP A 464 -8.22 -16.62 17.41
C ASP A 464 -7.29 -16.14 16.28
N GLY A 465 -7.75 -16.29 15.03
CA GLY A 465 -7.00 -15.91 13.82
C GLY A 465 -5.88 -16.89 13.42
N ARG A 466 -5.65 -17.97 14.17
CA ARG A 466 -4.65 -18.99 13.89
C ARG A 466 -5.27 -20.23 13.23
N PRO A 467 -4.64 -20.82 12.20
CA PRO A 467 -5.09 -22.07 11.62
C PRO A 467 -5.20 -23.19 12.65
N TYR A 468 -6.37 -23.80 12.67
CA TYR A 468 -6.72 -24.88 13.58
C TYR A 468 -7.02 -26.19 12.84
N GLU A 469 -7.62 -26.07 11.65
CA GLU A 469 -7.91 -27.23 10.78
C GLU A 469 -7.94 -26.78 9.32
N ILE A 470 -7.76 -27.73 8.41
CA ILE A 470 -7.85 -27.52 6.97
C ILE A 470 -8.67 -28.64 6.32
N PHE A 471 -9.51 -28.27 5.34
CA PHE A 471 -10.27 -29.18 4.49
C PHE A 471 -9.96 -28.86 3.03
N THR A 472 -9.72 -29.85 2.20
CA THR A 472 -9.38 -29.65 0.79
C THR A 472 -10.16 -30.59 -0.11
N GLY A 473 -10.62 -30.09 -1.25
CA GLY A 473 -11.34 -30.89 -2.24
C GLY A 473 -11.41 -30.22 -3.62
N LEU A 474 -12.01 -30.93 -4.57
CA LEU A 474 -12.28 -30.41 -5.91
C LEU A 474 -13.26 -29.22 -5.84
N ALA A 475 -12.97 -28.17 -6.61
CA ALA A 475 -13.85 -27.02 -6.77
C ALA A 475 -14.62 -27.19 -8.10
N ASP A 476 -15.52 -28.15 -8.12
CA ASP A 476 -16.32 -28.53 -9.28
C ASP A 476 -17.80 -28.65 -8.92
N ASP A 477 -18.69 -28.46 -9.89
CA ASP A 477 -20.14 -28.47 -9.70
C ASP A 477 -20.71 -29.90 -9.70
N GLU A 478 -20.07 -30.84 -10.41
CA GLU A 478 -20.55 -32.23 -10.57
C GLU A 478 -19.88 -33.19 -9.57
N ASP A 479 -18.54 -33.14 -9.48
CA ASP A 479 -17.74 -34.09 -8.70
C ASP A 479 -17.11 -33.48 -7.42
N GLY A 480 -17.41 -32.23 -7.10
CA GLY A 480 -16.74 -31.48 -6.04
C GLY A 480 -17.64 -30.57 -5.21
N ILE A 481 -17.09 -29.42 -4.85
CA ILE A 481 -17.77 -28.39 -4.08
C ILE A 481 -17.93 -27.12 -4.88
N PHE A 482 -19.17 -26.75 -5.16
CA PHE A 482 -19.48 -25.43 -5.68
C PHE A 482 -19.45 -24.38 -4.59
N CYS A 483 -18.44 -23.52 -4.64
CA CYS A 483 -18.34 -22.34 -3.80
C CYS A 483 -18.06 -21.11 -4.69
N PRO A 484 -18.98 -20.10 -4.72
CA PRO A 484 -18.83 -18.95 -5.58
C PRO A 484 -17.46 -18.27 -5.43
N LYS A 485 -16.83 -17.82 -6.52
CA LYS A 485 -15.48 -17.20 -6.50
C LYS A 485 -15.41 -15.97 -5.60
N SER A 486 -16.52 -15.29 -5.37
CA SER A 486 -16.62 -14.12 -4.49
C SER A 486 -16.57 -14.44 -2.99
N VAL A 487 -16.68 -15.73 -2.61
CA VAL A 487 -16.64 -16.16 -1.20
C VAL A 487 -15.20 -16.44 -0.82
N SER A 488 -14.64 -15.61 0.05
CA SER A 488 -13.28 -15.75 0.59
C SER A 488 -13.28 -16.09 2.07
N LYS A 489 -14.42 -15.94 2.76
CA LYS A 489 -14.59 -16.22 4.21
C LYS A 489 -15.94 -16.87 4.48
N GLY A 490 -16.01 -17.61 5.59
CA GLY A 490 -17.24 -18.23 6.08
C GLY A 490 -17.00 -18.94 7.41
N LYS A 491 -17.82 -19.95 7.71
CA LYS A 491 -17.71 -20.75 8.93
C LYS A 491 -17.71 -22.23 8.60
N ILE A 492 -16.88 -23.00 9.28
CA ILE A 492 -16.95 -24.47 9.27
C ILE A 492 -17.76 -24.92 10.47
N ILE A 493 -18.90 -25.55 10.23
CA ILE A 493 -19.83 -26.04 11.23
C ILE A 493 -19.66 -27.55 11.37
N LYS A 494 -19.46 -28.02 12.61
CA LYS A 494 -19.50 -29.44 12.91
C LYS A 494 -20.93 -29.83 13.30
N ALA A 495 -21.58 -30.54 12.41
CA ALA A 495 -22.88 -31.14 12.66
C ALA A 495 -22.75 -32.63 13.07
N VAL A 496 -23.78 -33.17 13.70
CA VAL A 496 -23.92 -34.60 13.97
C VAL A 496 -25.20 -35.04 13.27
N ASP A 497 -25.11 -36.08 12.45
CA ASP A 497 -26.28 -36.62 11.75
C ASP A 497 -27.17 -37.45 12.70
N ASP A 498 -28.32 -37.86 12.23
CA ASP A 498 -29.31 -38.66 13.00
C ASP A 498 -28.76 -40.03 13.44
N LYS A 499 -27.64 -40.48 12.89
CA LYS A 499 -26.94 -41.73 13.22
C LYS A 499 -25.77 -41.53 14.18
N GLY A 500 -25.53 -40.28 14.65
CA GLY A 500 -24.43 -39.93 15.54
C GLY A 500 -23.08 -39.75 14.80
N SER A 501 -23.07 -39.80 13.47
CA SER A 501 -21.85 -39.56 12.67
C SER A 501 -21.54 -38.09 12.55
N LYS A 502 -20.25 -37.73 12.57
CA LYS A 502 -19.80 -36.35 12.51
C LYS A 502 -19.78 -35.89 11.05
N ARG A 503 -20.50 -34.79 10.76
CA ARG A 503 -20.53 -34.10 9.48
C ARG A 503 -19.89 -32.71 9.62
N TYR A 504 -19.23 -32.23 8.57
CA TYR A 504 -18.69 -30.88 8.51
C TYR A 504 -19.31 -30.14 7.34
N ASP A 505 -19.84 -28.95 7.60
CA ASP A 505 -20.52 -28.09 6.65
C ASP A 505 -19.77 -26.77 6.53
N PHE A 506 -19.82 -26.12 5.37
CA PHE A 506 -19.29 -24.77 5.20
C PHE A 506 -20.42 -23.78 4.94
N GLN A 507 -20.51 -22.75 5.75
CA GLN A 507 -21.56 -21.74 5.72
C GLN A 507 -20.98 -20.37 5.40
N PHE A 508 -21.62 -19.64 4.50
CA PHE A 508 -21.22 -18.29 4.10
C PHE A 508 -22.44 -17.42 3.80
N ILE A 509 -22.22 -16.10 3.72
CA ILE A 509 -23.23 -15.13 3.28
C ILE A 509 -23.01 -14.86 1.80
N ASN A 510 -24.02 -15.10 0.97
CA ASN A 510 -23.95 -14.85 -0.47
C ASN A 510 -24.12 -13.36 -0.79
N LYS A 511 -23.93 -12.98 -2.08
CA LYS A 511 -24.04 -11.58 -2.55
C LYS A 511 -25.41 -10.93 -2.30
N ARG A 512 -26.46 -11.73 -2.00
CA ARG A 512 -27.83 -11.25 -1.69
C ARG A 512 -28.07 -11.12 -0.19
N GLY A 513 -27.04 -11.30 0.65
CA GLY A 513 -27.14 -11.28 2.11
C GLY A 513 -27.77 -12.55 2.71
N LEU A 514 -28.01 -13.59 1.91
CA LEU A 514 -28.62 -14.83 2.38
C LEU A 514 -27.54 -15.81 2.87
N LYS A 515 -27.83 -16.47 3.97
CA LYS A 515 -27.01 -17.52 4.56
C LYS A 515 -27.11 -18.77 3.70
N THR A 516 -26.01 -19.26 3.18
CA THR A 516 -25.91 -20.43 2.31
C THR A 516 -24.99 -21.45 2.95
N THR A 517 -25.39 -22.72 2.98
CA THR A 517 -24.62 -23.82 3.57
C THR A 517 -24.28 -24.86 2.50
N ILE A 518 -23.01 -25.23 2.46
CA ILE A 518 -22.52 -26.39 1.70
C ILE A 518 -22.40 -27.53 2.71
N GLU A 519 -23.26 -28.53 2.59
CA GLU A 519 -23.34 -29.65 3.51
C GLU A 519 -22.40 -30.78 3.11
N GLY A 520 -21.89 -31.51 4.11
CA GLY A 520 -21.16 -32.76 3.91
C GLY A 520 -19.82 -32.61 3.25
N LEU A 521 -18.97 -31.66 3.67
CA LEU A 521 -17.62 -31.51 3.11
C LEU A 521 -16.85 -32.83 3.08
N SER A 522 -16.96 -33.64 4.15
CA SER A 522 -16.28 -34.94 4.25
C SER A 522 -16.71 -35.97 3.22
N ASP A 523 -17.94 -35.88 2.73
CA ASP A 523 -18.52 -36.85 1.83
C ASP A 523 -18.20 -36.56 0.37
N LYS A 524 -17.80 -35.32 0.10
CA LYS A 524 -17.49 -34.80 -1.25
C LYS A 524 -16.00 -34.73 -1.55
N PHE A 525 -15.14 -35.06 -0.59
CA PHE A 525 -13.70 -35.00 -0.76
C PHE A 525 -13.09 -36.36 -1.05
N ASN A 526 -12.06 -36.37 -1.91
CA ASN A 526 -11.27 -37.57 -2.15
C ASN A 526 -10.67 -38.09 -0.83
N PRO A 527 -10.91 -39.37 -0.46
CA PRO A 527 -10.50 -39.92 0.84
C PRO A 527 -9.01 -39.83 1.15
N GLU A 528 -8.13 -39.91 0.16
CA GLU A 528 -6.69 -39.83 0.33
C GLU A 528 -6.29 -38.43 0.80
N TYR A 529 -6.67 -37.39 0.05
CA TYR A 529 -6.38 -35.99 0.41
C TYR A 529 -7.12 -35.52 1.66
N TRP A 530 -8.31 -36.09 1.91
CA TRP A 530 -9.01 -35.92 3.18
C TRP A 530 -8.20 -36.43 4.38
N ASN A 531 -7.54 -37.58 4.24
CA ASN A 531 -6.69 -38.12 5.30
C ASN A 531 -5.45 -37.29 5.55
N TYR A 532 -4.79 -36.78 4.49
CA TYR A 532 -3.69 -35.83 4.65
C TYR A 532 -4.15 -34.54 5.35
N ALA A 533 -5.28 -34.00 4.94
CA ALA A 533 -5.87 -32.82 5.59
C ALA A 533 -6.20 -33.04 7.07
N LYS A 534 -6.67 -34.25 7.45
CA LYS A 534 -6.87 -34.64 8.85
C LYS A 534 -5.57 -34.67 9.66
N LEU A 535 -4.50 -35.23 9.09
CA LEU A 535 -3.19 -35.27 9.77
C LEU A 535 -2.64 -33.87 9.97
N ILE A 536 -2.72 -33.01 8.94
CA ILE A 536 -2.31 -31.59 9.04
C ILE A 536 -3.17 -30.88 10.09
N SER A 537 -4.49 -31.07 10.10
CA SER A 537 -5.37 -30.52 11.11
C SER A 537 -5.03 -31.02 12.53
N GLY A 538 -4.57 -32.26 12.65
CA GLY A 538 -4.09 -32.82 13.92
C GLY A 538 -2.90 -32.02 14.46
N VAL A 539 -1.85 -31.83 13.67
CA VAL A 539 -0.65 -31.09 14.11
C VAL A 539 -0.93 -29.62 14.37
N LEU A 540 -1.86 -29.00 13.61
CA LEU A 540 -2.31 -27.62 13.86
C LEU A 540 -3.00 -27.49 15.23
N ARG A 541 -3.88 -28.42 15.58
CA ARG A 541 -4.62 -28.45 16.87
C ARG A 541 -3.69 -28.61 18.07
N TYR A 542 -2.63 -29.38 17.92
CA TYR A 542 -1.61 -29.55 18.95
C TYR A 542 -0.59 -28.41 19.01
N GLY A 543 -0.83 -27.31 18.28
CA GLY A 543 -0.05 -26.08 18.44
C GLY A 543 1.29 -26.07 17.71
N MET A 544 1.52 -27.00 16.77
CA MET A 544 2.75 -26.96 15.96
C MET A 544 2.85 -25.59 15.28
N PRO A 545 4.01 -24.89 15.36
CA PRO A 545 4.23 -23.61 14.67
C PRO A 545 3.95 -23.71 13.18
N ILE A 546 3.34 -22.68 12.60
CA ILE A 546 2.88 -22.70 11.19
C ILE A 546 4.06 -22.92 10.22
N ASP A 547 5.24 -22.36 10.50
CA ASP A 547 6.44 -22.57 9.71
C ASP A 547 6.88 -24.05 9.70
N GLN A 548 6.71 -24.76 10.81
CA GLN A 548 6.99 -26.19 10.92
C GLN A 548 5.93 -27.03 10.18
N VAL A 549 4.66 -26.63 10.24
CA VAL A 549 3.58 -27.27 9.48
C VAL A 549 3.80 -27.10 7.98
N VAL A 550 4.19 -25.90 7.54
CA VAL A 550 4.55 -25.62 6.14
C VAL A 550 5.72 -26.47 5.68
N LYS A 551 6.78 -26.64 6.50
CA LYS A 551 7.90 -27.52 6.21
C LYS A 551 7.47 -28.99 6.12
N LEU A 552 6.61 -29.44 7.02
CA LEU A 552 6.08 -30.81 7.00
C LEU A 552 5.28 -31.05 5.72
N VAL A 553 4.40 -30.14 5.32
CA VAL A 553 3.63 -30.24 4.07
C VAL A 553 4.57 -30.25 2.86
N ASN A 554 5.61 -29.42 2.86
CA ASN A 554 6.57 -29.34 1.77
C ASN A 554 7.45 -30.60 1.67
N GLY A 555 7.65 -31.31 2.77
CA GLY A 555 8.37 -32.60 2.82
C GLY A 555 7.54 -33.82 2.37
N LEU A 556 6.23 -33.67 2.12
CA LEU A 556 5.41 -34.81 1.65
C LEU A 556 5.82 -35.21 0.23
N GLU A 557 6.06 -36.48 0.03
CA GLU A 557 6.29 -37.08 -1.29
C GLU A 557 4.96 -37.59 -1.84
N LEU A 558 4.42 -36.90 -2.85
CA LEU A 558 3.19 -37.28 -3.55
C LEU A 558 3.55 -37.64 -5.00
N ASN A 559 2.93 -38.66 -5.54
CA ASN A 559 3.14 -39.16 -6.90
C ASN A 559 2.65 -38.17 -7.97
N SER A 560 3.26 -36.96 -8.04
CA SER A 560 2.92 -35.94 -9.04
C SER A 560 4.19 -35.23 -9.50
N HIS A 561 4.42 -35.22 -10.80
CA HIS A 561 5.51 -34.50 -11.47
C HIS A 561 5.08 -33.11 -11.98
N SER A 562 3.88 -32.63 -11.61
CA SER A 562 3.34 -31.34 -12.04
C SER A 562 3.91 -30.18 -11.21
N ILE A 563 4.02 -29.00 -11.85
CA ILE A 563 4.40 -27.74 -11.19
C ILE A 563 3.32 -27.29 -10.17
N ASN A 564 2.05 -27.61 -10.45
CA ASN A 564 0.94 -27.30 -9.56
C ASN A 564 0.44 -28.60 -8.90
N THR A 565 0.76 -28.77 -7.62
CA THR A 565 0.37 -29.96 -6.84
C THR A 565 -0.52 -29.58 -5.67
N TRP A 566 -1.27 -30.55 -5.15
CA TRP A 566 -2.05 -30.40 -3.92
C TRP A 566 -1.19 -29.86 -2.75
N LYS A 567 0.02 -30.39 -2.62
CA LYS A 567 1.01 -29.96 -1.62
C LYS A 567 1.27 -28.46 -1.69
N MET A 568 1.54 -27.93 -2.88
CA MET A 568 1.78 -26.49 -3.09
C MET A 568 0.54 -25.64 -2.80
N GLY A 569 -0.65 -26.18 -3.10
CA GLY A 569 -1.92 -25.52 -2.79
C GLY A 569 -2.16 -25.37 -1.28
N VAL A 570 -1.93 -26.45 -0.52
CA VAL A 570 -2.04 -26.45 0.95
C VAL A 570 -0.96 -25.60 1.59
N GLU A 571 0.27 -25.68 1.09
CA GLU A 571 1.37 -24.82 1.51
C GLU A 571 1.01 -23.34 1.34
N ARG A 572 0.48 -22.94 0.18
CA ARG A 572 0.00 -21.57 -0.08
C ARG A 572 -1.10 -21.16 0.88
N ALA A 573 -2.06 -22.06 1.17
CA ALA A 573 -3.15 -21.76 2.09
C ALA A 573 -2.66 -21.49 3.52
N LEU A 574 -1.62 -22.21 3.97
CA LEU A 574 -1.04 -22.07 5.31
C LEU A 574 -0.01 -20.94 5.40
N LYS A 575 0.73 -20.64 4.34
CA LYS A 575 1.73 -19.54 4.31
C LYS A 575 1.13 -18.16 4.57
N LYS A 576 -0.15 -17.95 4.31
CA LYS A 576 -0.86 -16.72 4.65
C LYS A 576 -0.79 -16.35 6.14
N TYR A 577 -0.59 -17.34 7.00
CA TYR A 577 -0.58 -17.18 8.46
C TYR A 577 0.82 -17.19 9.04
N LEU A 578 1.85 -17.23 8.19
CA LEU A 578 3.24 -17.02 8.63
C LEU A 578 3.44 -15.55 9.01
N PRO A 579 4.05 -15.26 10.15
CA PRO A 579 4.44 -13.90 10.49
C PRO A 579 5.32 -13.31 9.38
N SER A 580 5.04 -12.07 8.97
CA SER A 580 5.89 -11.36 8.01
C SER A 580 7.33 -11.26 8.53
N GLY A 581 8.32 -11.57 7.69
CA GLY A 581 9.72 -11.63 8.07
C GLY A 581 10.21 -13.03 8.47
N THR A 582 9.35 -14.06 8.48
CA THR A 582 9.77 -15.44 8.76
C THR A 582 10.80 -15.90 7.71
N PRO A 583 12.02 -16.31 8.10
CA PRO A 583 13.04 -16.79 7.16
C PRO A 583 12.62 -18.08 6.45
N ALA A 584 12.84 -18.15 5.15
CA ALA A 584 12.68 -19.38 4.38
C ALA A 584 13.98 -20.20 4.42
N ASN A 585 14.33 -20.71 5.60
CA ASN A 585 15.58 -21.44 5.86
C ASN A 585 15.79 -22.60 4.87
N GLY A 586 16.99 -22.68 4.29
CA GLY A 586 17.38 -23.72 3.33
C GLY A 586 16.93 -23.47 1.89
N GLN A 587 16.35 -22.28 1.58
CA GLN A 587 16.02 -21.90 0.21
C GLN A 587 16.95 -20.78 -0.27
N LYS A 588 17.55 -20.97 -1.46
CA LYS A 588 18.37 -19.95 -2.12
C LYS A 588 17.51 -19.09 -3.04
N CYS A 589 17.80 -17.80 -3.06
CA CYS A 589 17.15 -16.89 -4.00
C CYS A 589 17.50 -17.31 -5.45
N PRO A 590 16.52 -17.54 -6.32
CA PRO A 590 16.79 -17.97 -7.70
C PRO A 590 17.47 -16.88 -8.55
N HIS A 591 17.45 -15.63 -8.10
CA HIS A 591 18.06 -14.52 -8.82
C HIS A 591 19.51 -14.24 -8.38
N CYS A 592 19.80 -14.21 -7.08
CA CYS A 592 21.13 -13.86 -6.57
C CYS A 592 21.86 -15.02 -5.88
N GLY A 593 21.25 -16.20 -5.74
CA GLY A 593 21.84 -17.39 -5.10
C GLY A 593 21.97 -17.32 -3.58
N GLN A 594 21.62 -16.20 -2.94
CA GLN A 594 21.76 -15.98 -1.50
C GLN A 594 20.62 -16.65 -0.72
N GLU A 595 20.90 -17.15 0.48
CA GLU A 595 19.91 -17.75 1.40
C GLU A 595 19.23 -16.67 2.28
N THR A 596 18.76 -15.59 1.66
CA THR A 596 18.16 -14.44 2.35
C THR A 596 16.69 -14.25 1.99
N LEU A 597 16.00 -15.37 1.72
CA LEU A 597 14.56 -15.35 1.45
C LEU A 597 13.76 -15.29 2.75
N ILE A 598 12.80 -14.38 2.82
CA ILE A 598 11.83 -14.27 3.91
C ILE A 598 10.40 -14.36 3.36
N TYR A 599 9.47 -14.82 4.20
CA TYR A 599 8.05 -14.75 3.90
C TYR A 599 7.51 -13.36 4.27
N GLN A 600 6.83 -12.72 3.33
CA GLN A 600 6.13 -11.46 3.56
C GLN A 600 4.78 -11.51 2.83
N GLU A 601 3.69 -11.40 3.57
CA GLU A 601 2.32 -11.48 3.06
C GLU A 601 2.04 -12.72 2.17
N GLY A 602 2.65 -13.85 2.51
CA GLY A 602 2.55 -15.10 1.76
C GLY A 602 3.48 -15.21 0.54
N CYS A 603 4.25 -14.16 0.22
CA CYS A 603 5.26 -14.15 -0.84
C CYS A 603 6.67 -14.38 -0.27
N LEU A 604 7.56 -14.99 -1.06
CA LEU A 604 8.99 -15.08 -0.76
C LEU A 604 9.70 -13.85 -1.30
N ILE A 605 10.36 -13.10 -0.43
CA ILE A 605 11.14 -11.91 -0.82
C ILE A 605 12.59 -12.11 -0.43
N CYS A 606 13.50 -11.87 -1.36
CA CYS A 606 14.92 -11.86 -1.08
C CYS A 606 15.34 -10.52 -0.50
N THR A 607 15.85 -10.53 0.73
CA THR A 607 16.32 -9.30 1.40
C THR A 607 17.63 -8.75 0.82
N SER A 608 18.38 -9.56 0.06
CA SER A 608 19.64 -9.15 -0.56
C SER A 608 19.45 -8.48 -1.93
N CYS A 609 18.53 -8.94 -2.76
CA CYS A 609 18.35 -8.41 -4.12
C CYS A 609 16.96 -7.89 -4.43
N GLY A 610 16.02 -7.95 -3.48
CA GLY A 610 14.65 -7.48 -3.66
C GLY A 610 13.77 -8.37 -4.55
N ASN A 611 14.31 -9.48 -5.09
CA ASN A 611 13.51 -10.39 -5.92
C ASN A 611 12.37 -10.98 -5.09
N SER A 612 11.14 -10.88 -5.59
CA SER A 612 9.97 -11.44 -4.93
C SER A 612 9.31 -12.51 -5.80
N ARG A 613 8.86 -13.59 -5.14
CA ARG A 613 8.12 -14.67 -5.76
C ARG A 613 6.85 -14.91 -4.94
N CYS A 614 5.72 -14.46 -5.47
CA CYS A 614 4.41 -14.85 -4.98
C CYS A 614 4.01 -16.14 -5.69
N GLY A 615 3.72 -17.19 -4.94
CA GLY A 615 3.34 -18.49 -5.45
C GLY A 615 1.94 -18.54 -6.03
#